data_fce969efdd05f0addd88398956b87af7
#
_entry.id   fce969efdd05f0addd88398956b87af7
#
_cell.length_a   1.000
_cell.length_b   1.000
_cell.length_c   1.000
_cell.angle_alpha   90.00
_cell.angle_beta   90.00
_cell.angle_gamma   90.00
#
_symmetry.space_group_name_H-M   'P 1'
#
loop_
_entity.id
_entity.type
_entity.pdbx_description
1 polymer ?
#
loop_
_entity_poly.entity_id
_entity_poly.type
_entity_poly.pdbx_seq_one_letter_code
_entity_poly.pdbx_strand_id
1 'polypeptide(L)'
;MWPEEEIDALLNPLRSAQSDSQDIEVKEAVGGLPVSLPETISAFANGRGGTIVLGIAEKDGFEPAQGFKAQPVAEALAQMCRDKITPPIRPVIDVASYHDSTVVIAVIDEADPLDKPCYVRNRGRYSGSFIRVWDGDRKLSHYEIDRLLENRADRKSVV
;
A
#
# COMPACT_ATOMS: atom_id res chain seq x y z
N MET A 1 11.82 12.69 2.01
CA MET A 1 12.25 12.53 3.39
C MET A 1 11.12 12.83 4.35
N TRP A 2 11.02 12.08 5.44
CA TRP A 2 9.92 12.21 6.40
C TRP A 2 10.43 12.71 7.74
N PRO A 3 10.24 13.98 8.07
CA PRO A 3 10.52 14.46 9.43
C PRO A 3 9.59 13.78 10.44
N GLU A 4 10.06 13.65 11.68
CA GLU A 4 9.29 12.96 12.72
C GLU A 4 7.93 13.61 12.96
N GLU A 5 7.84 14.93 12.86
CA GLU A 5 6.58 15.66 13.02
C GLU A 5 5.54 15.25 11.98
N GLU A 6 5.97 14.99 10.75
CA GLU A 6 5.07 14.54 9.69
C GLU A 6 4.59 13.12 9.93
N ILE A 7 5.45 12.27 10.49
CA ILE A 7 5.08 10.90 10.85
C ILE A 7 4.05 10.93 11.98
N ASP A 8 4.26 11.77 12.99
CA ASP A 8 3.29 11.95 14.07
C ASP A 8 1.95 12.46 13.53
N ALA A 9 1.97 13.43 12.62
CA ALA A 9 0.76 13.96 12.02
C ALA A 9 0.01 12.89 11.22
N LEU A 10 0.73 11.97 10.61
CA LEU A 10 0.16 10.86 9.87
C LEU A 10 -0.49 9.85 10.81
N LEU A 11 0.17 9.53 11.92
CA LEU A 11 -0.26 8.46 12.83
C LEU A 11 -1.24 8.90 13.91
N ASN A 12 -1.25 10.17 14.31
CA ASN A 12 -2.12 10.65 15.39
C ASN A 12 -3.61 10.37 15.15
N PRO A 13 -4.17 10.62 13.95
CA PRO A 13 -5.56 10.25 13.70
C PRO A 13 -5.83 8.76 13.85
N LEU A 14 -4.86 7.92 13.52
CA LEU A 14 -4.99 6.47 13.67
C LEU A 14 -4.96 6.04 15.13
N ARG A 15 -4.14 6.71 15.95
CA ARG A 15 -4.10 6.45 17.39
C ARG A 15 -5.46 6.74 18.02
N SER A 16 -6.11 7.86 17.62
CA SER A 16 -7.42 8.22 18.13
C SER A 16 -8.50 7.24 17.70
N ALA A 17 -8.45 6.76 16.46
CA ALA A 17 -9.42 5.80 15.92
C ALA A 17 -9.09 4.36 16.27
N GLN A 18 -7.85 4.07 16.68
CA GLN A 18 -7.33 2.73 16.96
C GLN A 18 -7.44 1.78 15.76
N SER A 19 -7.35 2.33 14.55
CA SER A 19 -7.41 1.55 13.31
C SER A 19 -6.73 2.28 12.17
N ASP A 20 -6.45 1.55 11.10
CA ASP A 20 -5.99 2.11 9.84
C ASP A 20 -7.09 2.99 9.22
N SER A 21 -6.75 3.70 8.17
CA SER A 21 -7.69 4.51 7.42
C SER A 21 -7.71 4.09 5.96
N GLN A 22 -8.56 4.76 5.19
CA GLN A 22 -8.67 4.49 3.75
C GLN A 22 -7.36 4.77 3.01
N ASP A 23 -6.57 5.73 3.49
CA ASP A 23 -5.36 6.17 2.81
C ASP A 23 -4.06 5.69 3.47
N ILE A 24 -4.13 4.97 4.58
CA ILE A 24 -2.95 4.57 5.35
C ILE A 24 -3.09 3.13 5.83
N GLU A 25 -2.04 2.35 5.62
CA GLU A 25 -1.90 0.99 6.14
C GLU A 25 -0.68 0.93 7.04
N VAL A 26 -0.85 0.45 8.28
CA VAL A 26 0.24 0.34 9.26
C VAL A 26 0.43 -1.13 9.62
N LYS A 27 1.67 -1.60 9.58
CA LYS A 27 2.03 -2.98 9.92
C LYS A 27 3.32 -3.04 10.71
N GLU A 28 3.43 -4.02 11.59
CA GLU A 28 4.65 -4.24 12.37
C GLU A 28 5.80 -4.72 11.47
N ALA A 29 5.51 -5.66 10.59
CA ALA A 29 6.47 -6.24 9.66
C ALA A 29 7.75 -6.76 10.33
N VAL A 30 7.64 -7.18 11.59
CA VAL A 30 8.72 -7.84 12.31
C VAL A 30 8.73 -9.29 11.85
N GLY A 31 9.86 -9.73 11.29
CA GLY A 31 9.95 -11.07 10.72
C GLY A 31 9.53 -11.17 9.25
N GLY A 32 9.17 -10.06 8.64
CA GLY A 32 8.88 -10.01 7.21
C GLY A 32 7.61 -9.25 6.87
N LEU A 33 7.37 -9.09 5.58
CA LEU A 33 6.19 -8.40 5.10
C LEU A 33 4.94 -9.27 5.26
N PRO A 34 3.78 -8.67 5.59
CA PRO A 34 2.53 -9.41 5.66
C PRO A 34 2.17 -10.05 4.32
N VAL A 35 1.59 -11.25 4.37
CA VAL A 35 1.15 -11.97 3.17
C VAL A 35 0.09 -11.20 2.42
N SER A 36 -0.73 -10.42 3.12
CA SER A 36 -1.81 -9.62 2.54
C SER A 36 -1.36 -8.29 1.93
N LEU A 37 -0.09 -7.92 2.08
CA LEU A 37 0.36 -6.61 1.62
C LEU A 37 0.20 -6.40 0.10
N PRO A 38 0.41 -7.40 -0.76
CA PRO A 38 0.14 -7.21 -2.19
C PRO A 38 -1.31 -6.78 -2.48
N GLU A 39 -2.28 -7.27 -1.71
CA GLU A 39 -3.69 -6.85 -1.85
C GLU A 39 -3.85 -5.37 -1.55
N THR A 40 -3.19 -4.89 -0.49
CA THR A 40 -3.22 -3.47 -0.11
C THR A 40 -2.58 -2.60 -1.19
N ILE A 41 -1.45 -3.04 -1.74
CA ILE A 41 -0.77 -2.31 -2.82
C ILE A 41 -1.69 -2.19 -4.05
N SER A 42 -2.31 -3.30 -4.45
CA SER A 42 -3.30 -3.31 -5.54
C SER A 42 -4.44 -2.33 -5.24
N ALA A 43 -4.97 -2.39 -4.02
CA ALA A 43 -6.10 -1.56 -3.61
C ALA A 43 -5.77 -0.07 -3.65
N PHE A 44 -4.59 0.32 -3.17
CA PHE A 44 -4.15 1.72 -3.23
C PHE A 44 -3.98 2.18 -4.68
N ALA A 45 -3.33 1.37 -5.50
CA ALA A 45 -3.08 1.73 -6.90
C ALA A 45 -4.38 1.88 -7.69
N ASN A 46 -5.39 1.06 -7.42
CA ASN A 46 -6.68 1.14 -8.10
C ASN A 46 -7.57 2.25 -7.56
N GLY A 47 -7.31 2.72 -6.35
CA GLY A 47 -8.07 3.79 -5.71
C GLY A 47 -7.42 5.14 -5.92
N ARG A 48 -7.16 5.84 -4.85
CA ARG A 48 -6.52 7.19 -4.87
C ARG A 48 -5.12 7.19 -4.30
N GLY A 49 -4.45 6.05 -4.32
CA GLY A 49 -3.14 5.90 -3.71
C GLY A 49 -3.24 5.72 -2.20
N GLY A 50 -2.09 5.70 -1.55
CA GLY A 50 -2.04 5.56 -0.10
C GLY A 50 -0.62 5.46 0.41
N THR A 51 -0.50 5.46 1.73
CA THR A 51 0.78 5.39 2.43
C THR A 51 0.85 4.11 3.25
N ILE A 52 1.94 3.39 3.13
CA ILE A 52 2.21 2.19 3.93
C ILE A 52 3.31 2.53 4.92
N VAL A 53 3.04 2.30 6.21
CA VAL A 53 4.02 2.52 7.28
C VAL A 53 4.35 1.17 7.91
N LEU A 54 5.61 0.79 7.87
CA LEU A 54 6.08 -0.49 8.39
C LEU A 54 7.03 -0.28 9.56
N GLY A 55 6.92 -1.14 10.57
CA GLY A 55 7.72 -1.02 11.78
C GLY A 55 6.99 -0.35 12.93
N ILE A 56 5.67 -0.28 12.84
CA ILE A 56 4.81 0.36 13.85
C ILE A 56 3.85 -0.69 14.42
N ALA A 57 3.76 -0.74 15.74
CA ALA A 57 2.87 -1.66 16.43
C ALA A 57 1.54 -0.98 16.73
N GLU A 58 0.53 -1.26 15.92
CA GLU A 58 -0.81 -0.68 16.07
C GLU A 58 -1.39 -0.96 17.47
N LYS A 59 -1.28 -2.20 17.93
CA LYS A 59 -1.81 -2.62 19.24
C LYS A 59 -1.11 -1.97 20.41
N ASP A 60 0.08 -1.41 20.22
CA ASP A 60 0.85 -0.74 21.25
C ASP A 60 0.80 0.79 21.08
N GLY A 61 -0.33 1.32 20.61
CA GLY A 61 -0.54 2.74 20.45
C GLY A 61 0.21 3.37 19.29
N PHE A 62 0.48 2.56 18.25
CA PHE A 62 1.22 3.01 17.06
C PHE A 62 2.63 3.49 17.40
N GLU A 63 3.27 2.80 18.36
CA GLU A 63 4.68 3.04 18.67
C GLU A 63 5.57 2.11 17.84
N PRO A 64 6.87 2.44 17.72
CA PRO A 64 7.78 1.57 16.95
C PRO A 64 7.75 0.13 17.43
N ALA A 65 7.70 -0.80 16.49
CA ALA A 65 7.69 -2.22 16.78
C ALA A 65 9.08 -2.71 17.20
N GLN A 66 9.15 -3.53 18.22
CA GLN A 66 10.41 -4.10 18.69
C GLN A 66 10.95 -5.12 17.69
N GLY A 67 12.24 -5.02 17.38
CA GLY A 67 12.90 -5.97 16.50
C GLY A 67 12.70 -5.71 15.01
N PHE A 68 12.14 -4.58 14.64
CA PHE A 68 11.95 -4.21 13.23
C PHE A 68 13.29 -3.89 12.57
N LYS A 69 13.50 -4.43 11.36
CA LYS A 69 14.71 -4.21 10.57
C LYS A 69 14.35 -3.47 9.29
N ALA A 70 14.56 -2.16 9.28
CA ALA A 70 14.08 -1.28 8.22
C ALA A 70 14.68 -1.60 6.84
N GLN A 71 15.99 -1.76 6.75
CA GLN A 71 16.64 -1.92 5.45
C GLN A 71 16.18 -3.16 4.69
N PRO A 72 16.22 -4.37 5.29
CA PRO A 72 15.71 -5.55 4.59
C PRO A 72 14.23 -5.45 4.22
N VAL A 73 13.42 -4.81 5.07
CA VAL A 73 11.99 -4.65 4.81
C VAL A 73 11.76 -3.70 3.64
N ALA A 74 12.51 -2.59 3.58
CA ALA A 74 12.40 -1.66 2.46
C ALA A 74 12.76 -2.34 1.14
N GLU A 75 13.82 -3.14 1.12
CA GLU A 75 14.23 -3.89 -0.07
C GLU A 75 13.17 -4.92 -0.48
N ALA A 76 12.62 -5.64 0.50
CA ALA A 76 11.58 -6.63 0.25
C ALA A 76 10.31 -5.98 -0.32
N LEU A 77 9.96 -4.80 0.18
CA LEU A 77 8.79 -4.07 -0.32
C LEU A 77 8.98 -3.63 -1.77
N ALA A 78 10.16 -3.09 -2.10
CA ALA A 78 10.46 -2.70 -3.48
C ALA A 78 10.36 -3.89 -4.42
N GLN A 79 10.88 -5.04 -3.99
CA GLN A 79 10.83 -6.27 -4.78
C GLN A 79 9.39 -6.77 -4.92
N MET A 80 8.60 -6.71 -3.87
CA MET A 80 7.19 -7.10 -3.91
C MET A 80 6.40 -6.26 -4.93
N CYS A 81 6.59 -4.97 -4.93
CA CYS A 81 5.91 -4.06 -5.87
C CYS A 81 6.29 -4.35 -7.32
N ARG A 82 7.54 -4.75 -7.56
CA ARG A 82 8.03 -5.09 -8.90
C ARG A 82 7.54 -6.46 -9.36
N ASP A 83 7.62 -7.46 -8.47
CA ASP A 83 7.45 -8.86 -8.87
C ASP A 83 6.06 -9.42 -8.62
N LYS A 84 5.31 -8.87 -7.67
CA LYS A 84 4.03 -9.42 -7.25
C LYS A 84 2.81 -8.66 -7.77
N ILE A 85 3.02 -7.50 -8.39
CA ILE A 85 1.94 -6.64 -8.88
C ILE A 85 2.07 -6.49 -10.38
N THR A 86 0.97 -6.54 -11.09
CA THR A 86 0.90 -6.30 -12.54
C THR A 86 -0.06 -5.16 -12.83
N PRO A 87 0.33 -4.09 -13.54
CA PRO A 87 1.72 -3.83 -13.94
C PRO A 87 2.59 -3.50 -12.72
N PRO A 88 3.93 -3.61 -12.84
CA PRO A 88 4.83 -3.32 -11.73
C PRO A 88 4.66 -1.89 -11.22
N ILE A 89 4.76 -1.73 -9.91
CA ILE A 89 4.62 -0.44 -9.24
C ILE A 89 5.97 -0.03 -8.70
N ARG A 90 6.30 1.26 -8.80
CA ARG A 90 7.53 1.83 -8.25
C ARG A 90 7.16 2.86 -7.18
N PRO A 91 7.00 2.42 -5.93
CA PRO A 91 6.67 3.36 -4.85
C PRO A 91 7.87 4.21 -4.47
N VAL A 92 7.59 5.35 -3.83
CA VAL A 92 8.64 6.11 -3.15
C VAL A 92 8.77 5.51 -1.76
N ILE A 93 9.94 4.92 -1.47
CA ILE A 93 10.21 4.25 -0.20
C ILE A 93 11.29 5.01 0.55
N ASP A 94 11.00 5.39 1.80
CA ASP A 94 11.94 6.07 2.68
C ASP A 94 12.11 5.29 3.97
N VAL A 95 13.34 5.31 4.50
CA VAL A 95 13.64 4.85 5.85
C VAL A 95 13.76 6.10 6.71
N ALA A 96 12.94 6.21 7.73
CA ALA A 96 12.85 7.42 8.55
C ALA A 96 13.04 7.11 10.03
N SER A 97 13.53 8.10 10.78
CA SER A 97 13.68 8.01 12.23
C SER A 97 12.35 8.38 12.89
N TYR A 98 11.94 7.61 13.87
CA TYR A 98 10.71 7.84 14.60
C TYR A 98 10.81 7.30 16.02
N HIS A 99 10.67 8.16 17.04
CA HIS A 99 10.75 7.79 18.47
C HIS A 99 11.98 6.92 18.77
N ASP A 100 13.16 7.39 18.36
CA ASP A 100 14.47 6.72 18.55
C ASP A 100 14.60 5.36 17.85
N SER A 101 13.70 5.06 16.93
CA SER A 101 13.74 3.85 16.10
C SER A 101 13.68 4.23 14.63
N THR A 102 13.74 3.22 13.76
CA THR A 102 13.56 3.46 12.31
C THR A 102 12.28 2.77 11.84
N VAL A 103 11.62 3.41 10.89
CA VAL A 103 10.42 2.89 10.24
C VAL A 103 10.58 3.01 8.73
N VAL A 104 9.77 2.27 7.99
CA VAL A 104 9.72 2.36 6.53
C VAL A 104 8.41 3.01 6.14
N ILE A 105 8.46 4.01 5.28
CA ILE A 105 7.28 4.69 4.76
C ILE A 105 7.31 4.59 3.25
N ALA A 106 6.24 4.06 2.67
CA ALA A 106 6.11 3.92 1.23
C ALA A 106 4.86 4.63 0.75
N VAL A 107 5.00 5.44 -0.28
CA VAL A 107 3.87 6.12 -0.91
C VAL A 107 3.55 5.39 -2.21
N ILE A 108 2.32 4.89 -2.28
CA ILE A 108 1.79 4.24 -3.49
C ILE A 108 0.90 5.25 -4.19
N ASP A 109 1.27 5.63 -5.39
CA ASP A 109 0.46 6.56 -6.17
C ASP A 109 -0.71 5.84 -6.82
N GLU A 110 -1.78 6.59 -7.05
CA GLU A 110 -2.88 6.08 -7.87
C GLU A 110 -2.34 5.77 -9.27
N ALA A 111 -2.68 4.60 -9.80
CA ALA A 111 -2.24 4.20 -11.13
C ALA A 111 -2.93 5.04 -12.20
N ASP A 112 -2.24 5.22 -13.33
CA ASP A 112 -2.85 5.79 -14.52
C ASP A 112 -4.06 4.94 -14.92
N PRO A 113 -5.17 5.55 -15.37
CA PRO A 113 -6.33 4.77 -15.81
C PRO A 113 -6.02 3.71 -16.87
N LEU A 114 -4.98 3.91 -17.68
CA LEU A 114 -4.55 2.90 -18.67
C LEU A 114 -3.91 1.68 -18.03
N ASP A 115 -3.51 1.79 -16.76
CA ASP A 115 -2.87 0.69 -16.02
C ASP A 115 -3.83 -0.01 -15.06
N LYS A 116 -5.05 0.50 -14.92
CA LYS A 116 -6.04 -0.14 -14.04
C LYS A 116 -6.82 -1.24 -14.75
N PRO A 117 -7.14 -2.33 -14.11
CA PRO A 117 -6.84 -2.62 -12.72
C PRO A 117 -5.41 -3.13 -12.55
N CYS A 118 -4.76 -2.67 -11.48
CA CYS A 118 -3.51 -3.25 -10.98
C CYS A 118 -3.91 -4.47 -10.14
N TYR A 119 -3.21 -5.60 -10.28
CA TYR A 119 -3.62 -6.81 -9.60
C TYR A 119 -2.45 -7.62 -9.08
N VAL A 120 -2.74 -8.47 -8.11
CA VAL A 120 -1.76 -9.41 -7.56
C VAL A 120 -1.49 -10.46 -8.63
N ARG A 121 -0.26 -10.50 -9.10
CA ARG A 121 0.16 -11.22 -10.31
C ARG A 121 -0.25 -12.68 -10.34
N ASN A 122 0.05 -13.41 -9.25
CA ASN A 122 -0.19 -14.86 -9.22
C ASN A 122 -1.66 -15.23 -9.04
N ARG A 123 -2.53 -14.27 -8.79
CA ARG A 123 -3.98 -14.51 -8.64
C ARG A 123 -4.76 -14.16 -9.90
N GLY A 124 -4.13 -13.45 -10.82
CA GLY A 124 -4.78 -12.99 -12.03
C GLY A 124 -5.69 -11.79 -11.81
N ARG A 125 -6.11 -11.18 -12.89
CA ARG A 125 -6.88 -9.93 -12.88
C ARG A 125 -8.19 -10.05 -12.12
N TYR A 126 -8.96 -11.12 -12.35
CA TYR A 126 -10.30 -11.24 -11.78
C TYR A 126 -10.35 -11.70 -10.34
N SER A 127 -9.25 -12.27 -9.83
CA SER A 127 -9.17 -12.68 -8.43
C SER A 127 -8.16 -11.87 -7.62
N GLY A 128 -7.35 -11.06 -8.30
CA GLY A 128 -6.24 -10.34 -7.67
C GLY A 128 -6.36 -8.82 -7.72
N SER A 129 -7.48 -8.27 -8.18
CA SER A 129 -7.70 -6.82 -8.24
C SER A 129 -8.48 -6.37 -7.02
N PHE A 130 -7.93 -5.40 -6.28
CA PHE A 130 -8.51 -4.91 -5.03
C PHE A 130 -8.73 -3.41 -5.08
N ILE A 131 -9.64 -2.94 -4.24
CA ILE A 131 -9.90 -1.52 -4.00
C ILE A 131 -10.00 -1.29 -2.50
N ARG A 132 -9.55 -0.14 -2.04
CA ARG A 132 -9.61 0.20 -0.62
C ARG A 132 -10.98 0.78 -0.31
N VAL A 133 -11.67 0.17 0.65
CA VAL A 133 -12.97 0.64 1.12
C VAL A 133 -12.87 0.83 2.62
N TRP A 134 -12.91 2.07 3.08
CA TRP A 134 -12.72 2.42 4.48
C TRP A 134 -11.31 2.02 4.92
N ASP A 135 -11.17 1.07 5.83
CA ASP A 135 -9.89 0.58 6.32
C ASP A 135 -9.55 -0.83 5.81
N GLY A 136 -10.27 -1.33 4.83
CA GLY A 136 -10.11 -2.68 4.34
C GLY A 136 -9.98 -2.78 2.83
N ASP A 137 -9.35 -3.87 2.41
CA ASP A 137 -9.18 -4.16 1.00
C ASP A 137 -10.31 -5.09 0.54
N ARG A 138 -10.99 -4.73 -0.54
CA ARG A 138 -12.09 -5.51 -1.11
C ARG A 138 -11.76 -5.86 -2.53
N LYS A 139 -12.14 -7.06 -2.95
CA LYS A 139 -11.99 -7.44 -4.36
C LYS A 139 -12.90 -6.58 -5.23
N LEU A 140 -12.35 -6.12 -6.35
CA LEU A 140 -13.17 -5.54 -7.40
C LEU A 140 -14.04 -6.64 -8.00
N SER A 141 -15.29 -6.32 -8.32
CA SER A 141 -16.18 -7.25 -8.99
C SER A 141 -15.75 -7.43 -10.45
N HIS A 142 -16.21 -8.52 -11.08
CA HIS A 142 -15.95 -8.73 -12.51
C HIS A 142 -16.51 -7.56 -13.33
N TYR A 143 -17.66 -7.03 -12.94
CA TYR A 143 -18.26 -5.87 -13.62
C TYR A 143 -17.34 -4.65 -13.53
N GLU A 144 -16.83 -4.35 -12.35
CA GLU A 144 -15.93 -3.21 -12.16
C GLU A 144 -14.64 -3.36 -12.96
N ILE A 145 -14.10 -4.56 -12.99
CA ILE A 145 -12.88 -4.86 -13.76
C ILE A 145 -13.16 -4.67 -15.26
N ASP A 146 -14.27 -5.21 -15.74
CA ASP A 146 -14.63 -5.08 -17.15
C ASP A 146 -14.83 -3.62 -17.54
N ARG A 147 -15.43 -2.81 -16.65
CA ARG A 147 -15.59 -1.38 -16.90
C ARG A 147 -14.25 -0.65 -17.00
N LEU A 148 -13.29 -1.01 -16.14
CA LEU A 148 -11.95 -0.45 -16.20
C LEU A 148 -11.26 -0.81 -17.51
N LEU A 149 -11.42 -2.04 -17.98
CA LEU A 149 -10.85 -2.49 -19.25
C LEU A 149 -11.49 -1.78 -20.44
N GLU A 150 -12.80 -1.57 -20.41
CA GLU A 150 -13.50 -0.80 -21.45
C GLU A 150 -12.99 0.62 -21.51
N ASN A 151 -12.80 1.27 -20.36
CA ASN A 151 -12.29 2.63 -20.29
C ASN A 151 -10.87 2.73 -20.84
N ARG A 152 -10.05 1.70 -20.64
CA ARG A 152 -8.70 1.63 -21.22
C ARG A 152 -8.77 1.58 -22.74
N ALA A 153 -9.66 0.74 -23.27
CA ALA A 153 -9.84 0.60 -24.72
C ALA A 153 -10.28 1.93 -25.34
N ASP A 154 -11.26 2.60 -24.73
CA ASP A 154 -11.75 3.90 -25.19
C ASP A 154 -10.64 4.95 -25.19
N ARG A 155 -9.83 5.02 -24.13
CA ARG A 155 -8.72 5.97 -24.06
C ARG A 155 -7.67 5.70 -25.10
N LYS A 156 -7.40 4.44 -25.42
CA LYS A 156 -6.44 4.06 -26.47
C LYS A 156 -6.94 4.38 -27.85
N SER A 157 -8.23 4.38 -28.06
CA SER A 157 -8.82 4.67 -29.38
C SER A 157 -8.98 6.18 -29.66
N VAL A 158 -8.79 7.03 -28.67
CA VAL A 158 -8.91 8.49 -28.76
C VAL A 158 -7.53 9.14 -28.94
N VAL A 159 -6.70 8.63 -29.79
CA VAL A 159 -5.37 9.20 -30.01
C VAL A 159 -5.38 10.15 -31.20
#